data_59cae59c8966c11c0993c875771328ce
#
_entry.id   59cae59c8966c11c0993c875771328ce
#
_cell.length_a   1.000
_cell.length_b   1.000
_cell.length_c   1.000
_cell.angle_alpha   90.00
_cell.angle_beta   90.00
_cell.angle_gamma   90.00
#
_symmetry.space_group_name_H-M   'P 1'
#
loop_
_entity.id
_entity.type
_entity.pdbx_description
1 polymer ?
#
loop_
_entity_poly.entity_id
_entity_poly.type
_entity_poly.pdbx_seq_one_letter_code
_entity_poly.pdbx_strand_id
1 'polypeptide(L)'
;MSSSIPSIPAPAPPPPSNWVGAVAQGSFWLSLLVTLYFLAQALMAAALARTGFWTTLVTLAWEQQLDGSLWWMLKHPAATSLLVALLCLFSTLASWGLWRERRWGLWAYVWMLGLSALTNFVIAWWMDRLLLVLIALLASDPTAQHELQVQRVLFTLTLVGTSVLFAGLQGWLGWRLLRPDIRARFR
;
A
#
# COMPACT_ATOMS: atom_id res chain seq x y z
N MET A 1 -61.70 35.13 0.95
CA MET A 1 -60.86 35.02 -0.22
C MET A 1 -59.43 34.54 0.28
N SER A 2 -59.22 33.26 0.27
CA SER A 2 -57.87 32.69 0.64
C SER A 2 -56.98 32.66 -0.59
N SER A 3 -55.96 33.51 -0.63
CA SER A 3 -54.98 33.53 -1.70
C SER A 3 -53.99 32.35 -1.44
N SER A 4 -54.12 31.28 -2.20
CA SER A 4 -53.13 30.20 -2.22
C SER A 4 -51.83 30.71 -2.85
N ILE A 5 -50.78 30.88 -2.01
CA ILE A 5 -49.45 31.20 -2.47
C ILE A 5 -48.93 29.98 -3.26
N PRO A 6 -48.54 30.14 -4.54
CA PRO A 6 -47.98 29.04 -5.30
C PRO A 6 -46.67 28.58 -4.64
N SER A 7 -46.59 27.30 -4.25
CA SER A 7 -45.37 26.69 -3.70
C SER A 7 -44.29 26.67 -4.77
N ILE A 8 -43.19 27.40 -4.54
CA ILE A 8 -41.97 27.33 -5.38
C ILE A 8 -41.43 25.90 -5.31
N PRO A 9 -41.30 25.18 -6.42
CA PRO A 9 -40.71 23.83 -6.40
C PRO A 9 -39.30 23.89 -5.84
N ALA A 10 -39.00 23.00 -4.89
CA ALA A 10 -37.67 22.92 -4.31
C ALA A 10 -36.64 22.71 -5.43
N PRO A 11 -35.47 23.40 -5.37
CA PRO A 11 -34.42 23.22 -6.36
C PRO A 11 -33.99 21.74 -6.42
N ALA A 12 -33.84 21.22 -7.64
CA ALA A 12 -33.42 19.86 -7.86
C ALA A 12 -32.06 19.60 -7.15
N PRO A 13 -31.90 18.48 -6.45
CA PRO A 13 -30.65 18.19 -5.78
C PRO A 13 -29.49 18.20 -6.80
N PRO A 14 -28.32 18.77 -6.45
CA PRO A 14 -27.17 18.80 -7.35
C PRO A 14 -26.82 17.39 -7.82
N PRO A 15 -26.41 17.24 -9.10
CA PRO A 15 -26.04 15.92 -9.62
C PRO A 15 -24.96 15.29 -8.75
N PRO A 16 -25.08 14.00 -8.45
CA PRO A 16 -24.13 13.31 -7.58
C PRO A 16 -22.72 13.42 -8.17
N SER A 17 -21.78 13.92 -7.36
CA SER A 17 -20.40 14.06 -7.79
C SER A 17 -19.82 12.68 -8.15
N ASN A 18 -19.37 12.49 -9.40
CA ASN A 18 -18.82 11.22 -9.92
C ASN A 18 -17.41 10.88 -9.40
N TRP A 19 -16.91 11.62 -8.39
CA TRP A 19 -15.55 11.42 -7.86
C TRP A 19 -15.30 10.02 -7.31
N VAL A 20 -16.32 9.37 -6.72
CA VAL A 20 -16.20 7.99 -6.19
C VAL A 20 -15.92 7.02 -7.33
N GLY A 21 -16.63 7.16 -8.47
CA GLY A 21 -16.38 6.35 -9.65
C GLY A 21 -14.96 6.55 -10.21
N ALA A 22 -14.50 7.81 -10.28
CA ALA A 22 -13.15 8.12 -10.75
C ALA A 22 -12.07 7.55 -9.83
N VAL A 23 -12.22 7.67 -8.51
CA VAL A 23 -11.30 7.09 -7.54
C VAL A 23 -11.30 5.56 -7.62
N ALA A 24 -12.48 4.93 -7.68
CA ALA A 24 -12.61 3.48 -7.79
C ALA A 24 -11.95 2.94 -9.06
N GLN A 25 -12.18 3.60 -10.20
CA GLN A 25 -11.60 3.22 -11.49
C GLN A 25 -10.08 3.41 -11.51
N GLY A 26 -9.59 4.55 -11.03
CA GLY A 26 -8.15 4.81 -10.94
C GLY A 26 -7.45 3.81 -10.03
N SER A 27 -8.01 3.54 -8.85
CA SER A 27 -7.50 2.54 -7.91
C SER A 27 -7.52 1.12 -8.50
N PHE A 28 -8.57 0.76 -9.26
CA PHE A 28 -8.67 -0.53 -9.92
C PHE A 28 -7.53 -0.74 -10.92
N TRP A 29 -7.33 0.20 -11.86
CA TRP A 29 -6.29 0.08 -12.87
C TRP A 29 -4.89 0.08 -12.27
N LEU A 30 -4.65 0.95 -11.28
CA LEU A 30 -3.37 1.01 -10.59
C LEU A 30 -3.07 -0.31 -9.86
N SER A 31 -4.02 -0.81 -9.06
CA SER A 31 -3.86 -2.07 -8.34
C SER A 31 -3.69 -3.27 -9.28
N LEU A 32 -4.38 -3.28 -10.42
CA LEU A 32 -4.24 -4.32 -11.44
C LEU A 32 -2.83 -4.32 -12.03
N LEU A 33 -2.30 -3.14 -12.42
CA LEU A 33 -0.95 -3.02 -12.94
C LEU A 33 0.09 -3.49 -11.93
N VAL A 34 -0.06 -3.09 -10.67
CA VAL A 34 0.84 -3.51 -9.59
C VAL A 34 0.74 -5.01 -9.35
N THR A 35 -0.45 -5.60 -9.40
CA THR A 35 -0.64 -7.06 -9.31
C THR A 35 0.10 -7.80 -10.42
N LEU A 36 -0.05 -7.35 -11.66
CA LEU A 36 0.64 -7.94 -12.82
C LEU A 36 2.17 -7.81 -12.68
N TYR A 37 2.65 -6.67 -12.22
CA TYR A 37 4.07 -6.46 -11.95
C TYR A 37 4.62 -7.46 -10.94
N PHE A 38 3.95 -7.64 -9.78
CA PHE A 38 4.42 -8.58 -8.76
C PHE A 38 4.27 -10.04 -9.17
N LEU A 39 3.31 -10.39 -10.02
CA LEU A 39 3.23 -11.72 -10.63
C LEU A 39 4.41 -11.97 -11.57
N ALA A 40 4.74 -11.02 -12.43
CA ALA A 40 5.92 -11.11 -13.29
C ALA A 40 7.20 -11.20 -12.46
N GLN A 41 7.33 -10.40 -11.40
CA GLN A 41 8.45 -10.45 -10.47
C GLN A 41 8.55 -11.81 -9.75
N ALA A 42 7.42 -12.42 -9.36
CA ALA A 42 7.42 -13.75 -8.75
C ALA A 42 7.94 -14.83 -9.70
N LEU A 43 7.58 -14.77 -11.00
CA LEU A 43 8.09 -15.67 -12.02
C LEU A 43 9.60 -15.49 -12.24
N MET A 44 10.06 -14.23 -12.35
CA MET A 44 11.49 -13.92 -12.46
C MET A 44 12.26 -14.39 -11.22
N ALA A 45 11.74 -14.14 -10.03
CA ALA A 45 12.34 -14.56 -8.77
C ALA A 45 12.43 -16.09 -8.66
N ALA A 46 11.41 -16.82 -9.13
CA ALA A 46 11.43 -18.29 -9.18
C ALA A 46 12.50 -18.83 -10.15
N ALA A 47 12.74 -18.14 -11.26
CA ALA A 47 13.80 -18.47 -12.19
C ALA A 47 15.20 -18.19 -11.60
N LEU A 48 15.38 -16.99 -11.01
CA LEU A 48 16.64 -16.56 -10.40
C LEU A 48 17.01 -17.40 -9.16
N ALA A 49 16.03 -17.81 -8.36
CA ALA A 49 16.27 -18.64 -7.18
C ALA A 49 16.90 -20.01 -7.50
N ARG A 50 16.85 -20.44 -8.77
CA ARG A 50 17.49 -21.68 -9.24
C ARG A 50 18.93 -21.47 -9.71
N THR A 51 19.43 -20.24 -9.71
CA THR A 51 20.78 -19.93 -10.18
C THR A 51 21.80 -20.05 -9.04
N GLY A 52 23.04 -20.43 -9.35
CA GLY A 52 24.16 -20.47 -8.40
C GLY A 52 24.43 -19.10 -7.75
N PHE A 53 24.22 -18.01 -8.48
CA PHE A 53 24.36 -16.66 -7.97
C PHE A 53 23.41 -16.40 -6.77
N TRP A 54 22.15 -16.83 -6.89
CA TRP A 54 21.17 -16.63 -5.82
C TRP A 54 21.50 -17.46 -4.57
N THR A 55 21.93 -18.70 -4.76
CA THR A 55 22.35 -19.55 -3.62
C THR A 55 23.54 -18.95 -2.88
N THR A 56 24.52 -18.38 -3.59
CA THR A 56 25.65 -17.66 -2.99
C THR A 56 25.19 -16.47 -2.15
N LEU A 57 24.25 -15.67 -2.66
CA LEU A 57 23.68 -14.53 -1.91
C LEU A 57 22.97 -14.97 -0.63
N VAL A 58 22.20 -16.05 -0.67
CA VAL A 58 21.52 -16.61 0.51
C VAL A 58 22.51 -17.13 1.53
N THR A 59 23.61 -17.76 1.09
CA THR A 59 24.66 -18.26 1.97
C THR A 59 25.40 -17.10 2.64
N LEU A 60 25.77 -16.06 1.89
CA LEU A 60 26.38 -14.84 2.44
C LEU A 60 25.48 -14.16 3.46
N ALA A 61 24.17 -14.06 3.17
CA ALA A 61 23.19 -13.51 4.09
C ALA A 61 23.09 -14.29 5.40
N TRP A 62 23.24 -15.60 5.34
CA TRP A 62 23.29 -16.47 6.51
C TRP A 62 24.57 -16.29 7.32
N GLU A 63 25.73 -16.28 6.67
CA GLU A 63 27.04 -16.08 7.29
C GLU A 63 27.13 -14.72 8.01
N GLN A 64 26.51 -13.69 7.44
CA GLN A 64 26.46 -12.33 8.00
C GLN A 64 25.38 -12.16 9.08
N GLN A 65 24.71 -13.24 9.49
CA GLN A 65 23.66 -13.22 10.52
C GLN A 65 22.59 -12.13 10.27
N LEU A 66 22.16 -11.96 9.01
CA LEU A 66 21.09 -11.04 8.67
C LEU A 66 19.82 -11.37 9.45
N ASP A 67 19.04 -10.34 9.77
CA ASP A 67 17.76 -10.49 10.46
C ASP A 67 16.90 -11.58 9.82
N GLY A 68 16.26 -12.41 10.67
CA GLY A 68 15.52 -13.59 10.23
C GLY A 68 14.44 -13.30 9.20
N SER A 69 13.84 -12.10 9.21
CA SER A 69 12.85 -11.66 8.22
C SER A 69 13.48 -11.47 6.84
N LEU A 70 14.65 -10.85 6.78
CA LEU A 70 15.42 -10.64 5.55
C LEU A 70 15.89 -11.96 4.96
N TRP A 71 16.47 -12.81 5.81
CA TRP A 71 16.91 -14.13 5.39
C TRP A 71 15.76 -14.95 4.81
N TRP A 72 14.58 -14.93 5.44
CA TRP A 72 13.41 -15.62 4.94
C TRP A 72 12.96 -15.09 3.57
N MET A 73 12.96 -13.77 3.37
CA MET A 73 12.61 -13.15 2.09
C MET A 73 13.61 -13.51 0.99
N LEU A 74 14.90 -13.51 1.31
CA LEU A 74 15.95 -13.92 0.36
C LEU A 74 15.86 -15.40 0.02
N LYS A 75 15.55 -16.26 0.99
CA LYS A 75 15.38 -17.69 0.78
C LYS A 75 14.14 -18.02 -0.04
N HIS A 76 13.07 -17.22 0.07
CA HIS A 76 11.79 -17.46 -0.58
C HIS A 76 11.32 -16.25 -1.43
N PRO A 77 12.10 -15.76 -2.40
CA PRO A 77 11.82 -14.52 -3.10
C PRO A 77 10.52 -14.61 -3.94
N ALA A 78 10.25 -15.77 -4.53
CA ALA A 78 9.03 -16.00 -5.30
C ALA A 78 7.79 -16.00 -4.38
N ALA A 79 7.88 -16.62 -3.19
CA ALA A 79 6.77 -16.64 -2.22
C ALA A 79 6.47 -15.24 -1.69
N THR A 80 7.50 -14.43 -1.42
CA THR A 80 7.36 -13.03 -0.99
C THR A 80 6.64 -12.20 -2.05
N SER A 81 7.08 -12.28 -3.31
CA SER A 81 6.46 -11.57 -4.42
C SER A 81 5.02 -12.03 -4.67
N LEU A 82 4.75 -13.33 -4.54
CA LEU A 82 3.40 -13.88 -4.68
C LEU A 82 2.47 -13.40 -3.56
N LEU A 83 2.96 -13.32 -2.32
CA LEU A 83 2.18 -12.79 -1.20
C LEU A 83 1.76 -11.34 -1.45
N VAL A 84 2.69 -10.50 -1.92
CA VAL A 84 2.39 -9.10 -2.29
C VAL A 84 1.41 -9.05 -3.46
N ALA A 85 1.57 -9.90 -4.47
CA ALA A 85 0.64 -9.99 -5.60
C ALA A 85 -0.78 -10.34 -5.14
N LEU A 86 -0.94 -11.26 -4.20
CA LEU A 86 -2.25 -11.62 -3.61
C LEU A 86 -2.88 -10.44 -2.87
N LEU A 87 -2.12 -9.69 -2.08
CA LEU A 87 -2.60 -8.49 -1.41
C LEU A 87 -3.06 -7.42 -2.42
N CYS A 88 -2.30 -7.22 -3.50
CA CYS A 88 -2.67 -6.31 -4.59
C CYS A 88 -3.92 -6.80 -5.34
N LEU A 89 -4.08 -8.10 -5.52
CA LEU A 89 -5.29 -8.70 -6.11
C LEU A 89 -6.52 -8.43 -5.25
N PHE A 90 -6.42 -8.56 -3.92
CA PHE A 90 -7.50 -8.19 -3.00
C PHE A 90 -7.85 -6.70 -3.13
N SER A 91 -6.87 -5.82 -3.23
CA SER A 91 -7.08 -4.39 -3.47
C SER A 91 -7.80 -4.14 -4.81
N THR A 92 -7.42 -4.87 -5.85
CA THR A 92 -8.07 -4.81 -7.17
C THR A 92 -9.54 -5.23 -7.10
N LEU A 93 -9.83 -6.34 -6.40
CA LEU A 93 -11.21 -6.83 -6.20
C LEU A 93 -12.04 -5.85 -5.38
N ALA A 94 -11.48 -5.28 -4.31
CA ALA A 94 -12.14 -4.26 -3.49
C ALA A 94 -12.47 -3.00 -4.31
N SER A 95 -11.53 -2.53 -5.12
CA SER A 95 -11.72 -1.39 -6.03
C SER A 95 -12.76 -1.67 -7.11
N TRP A 96 -12.78 -2.89 -7.64
CA TRP A 96 -13.81 -3.33 -8.59
C TRP A 96 -15.20 -3.37 -7.93
N GLY A 97 -15.30 -3.89 -6.71
CA GLY A 97 -16.54 -3.88 -5.94
C GLY A 97 -17.05 -2.47 -5.65
N LEU A 98 -16.13 -1.54 -5.32
CA LEU A 98 -16.43 -0.13 -5.13
C LEU A 98 -16.95 0.52 -6.43
N TRP A 99 -16.29 0.23 -7.57
CA TRP A 99 -16.72 0.73 -8.89
C TRP A 99 -18.11 0.22 -9.28
N ARG A 100 -18.44 -1.03 -8.92
CA ARG A 100 -19.76 -1.63 -9.15
C ARG A 100 -20.81 -1.20 -8.11
N GLU A 101 -20.51 -0.25 -7.25
CA GLU A 101 -21.38 0.28 -6.19
C GLU A 101 -21.94 -0.82 -5.25
N ARG A 102 -21.15 -1.89 -5.00
CA ARG A 102 -21.55 -2.97 -4.10
C ARG A 102 -21.16 -2.66 -2.66
N ARG A 103 -22.06 -2.96 -1.70
CA ARG A 103 -21.81 -2.74 -0.26
C ARG A 103 -20.54 -3.42 0.23
N TRP A 104 -20.30 -4.65 -0.18
CA TRP A 104 -19.09 -5.37 0.21
C TRP A 104 -17.81 -4.69 -0.33
N GLY A 105 -17.87 -4.15 -1.54
CA GLY A 105 -16.74 -3.42 -2.15
C GLY A 105 -16.38 -2.15 -1.39
N LEU A 106 -17.38 -1.40 -0.90
CA LEU A 106 -17.15 -0.24 -0.05
C LEU A 106 -16.41 -0.61 1.22
N TRP A 107 -16.89 -1.63 1.95
CA TRP A 107 -16.26 -2.06 3.20
C TRP A 107 -14.88 -2.66 2.96
N ALA A 108 -14.74 -3.53 1.95
CA ALA A 108 -13.45 -4.10 1.58
C ALA A 108 -12.42 -3.01 1.24
N TYR A 109 -12.83 -1.98 0.48
CA TYR A 109 -11.96 -0.88 0.11
C TYR A 109 -11.53 -0.05 1.34
N VAL A 110 -12.45 0.28 2.24
CA VAL A 110 -12.13 1.01 3.48
C VAL A 110 -11.17 0.20 4.37
N TRP A 111 -11.39 -1.11 4.49
CA TRP A 111 -10.47 -2.00 5.20
C TRP A 111 -9.09 -2.04 4.55
N MET A 112 -9.02 -2.08 3.21
CA MET A 112 -7.75 -2.05 2.48
C MET A 112 -7.01 -0.72 2.66
N LEU A 113 -7.71 0.42 2.73
CA LEU A 113 -7.10 1.70 3.07
C LEU A 113 -6.47 1.67 4.47
N GLY A 114 -7.18 1.17 5.47
CA GLY A 114 -6.67 1.03 6.83
C GLY A 114 -5.46 0.09 6.91
N LEU A 115 -5.53 -1.07 6.25
CA LEU A 115 -4.44 -2.04 6.20
C LEU A 115 -3.21 -1.44 5.49
N SER A 116 -3.41 -0.75 4.37
CA SER A 116 -2.34 -0.07 3.64
C SER A 116 -1.67 1.02 4.49
N ALA A 117 -2.44 1.80 5.24
CA ALA A 117 -1.90 2.78 6.18
C ALA A 117 -0.98 2.13 7.22
N LEU A 118 -1.42 1.05 7.86
CA LEU A 118 -0.62 0.30 8.83
C LEU A 118 0.64 -0.31 8.19
N THR A 119 0.50 -0.90 7.01
CA THR A 119 1.61 -1.51 6.27
C THR A 119 2.71 -0.51 5.95
N ASN A 120 2.39 0.74 5.63
CA ASN A 120 3.39 1.79 5.38
C ASN A 120 4.29 2.03 6.60
N PHE A 121 3.72 2.05 7.82
CA PHE A 121 4.52 2.18 9.05
C PHE A 121 5.37 0.94 9.33
N VAL A 122 4.82 -0.25 9.09
CA VAL A 122 5.57 -1.51 9.24
C VAL A 122 6.76 -1.55 8.29
N ILE A 123 6.56 -1.14 7.02
CA ILE A 123 7.62 -1.05 6.01
C ILE A 123 8.67 -0.01 6.44
N ALA A 124 8.25 1.18 6.90
CA ALA A 124 9.17 2.21 7.36
C ALA A 124 10.05 1.71 8.53
N TRP A 125 9.43 1.05 9.52
CA TRP A 125 10.14 0.46 10.65
C TRP A 125 11.10 -0.66 10.19
N TRP A 126 10.67 -1.53 9.29
CA TRP A 126 11.48 -2.62 8.78
C TRP A 126 12.67 -2.11 7.94
N MET A 127 12.47 -1.09 7.11
CA MET A 127 13.53 -0.45 6.33
C MET A 127 14.57 0.21 7.23
N ASP A 128 14.16 0.84 8.34
CA ASP A 128 15.11 1.40 9.31
C ASP A 128 15.99 0.31 9.93
N ARG A 129 15.40 -0.84 10.30
CA ARG A 129 16.15 -1.99 10.82
C ARG A 129 17.12 -2.56 9.78
N LEU A 130 16.69 -2.68 8.53
CA LEU A 130 17.52 -3.14 7.44
C LEU A 130 18.72 -2.24 7.21
N LEU A 131 18.52 -0.92 7.21
CA LEU A 131 19.60 0.05 7.07
C LEU A 131 20.61 -0.02 8.21
N LEU A 132 20.15 -0.25 9.44
CA LEU A 132 21.06 -0.48 10.58
C LEU A 132 22.01 -1.64 10.34
N VAL A 133 21.47 -2.77 9.90
CA VAL A 133 22.28 -3.97 9.63
C VAL A 133 23.25 -3.71 8.48
N LEU A 134 22.80 -3.08 7.40
CA LEU A 134 23.63 -2.76 6.25
C LEU A 134 24.79 -1.82 6.61
N ILE A 135 24.53 -0.79 7.42
CA ILE A 135 25.58 0.13 7.89
C ILE A 135 26.61 -0.62 8.71
N ALA A 136 26.19 -1.50 9.62
CA ALA A 136 27.12 -2.30 10.42
C ALA A 136 27.99 -3.24 9.59
N LEU A 137 27.45 -3.75 8.46
CA LEU A 137 28.18 -4.66 7.57
C LEU A 137 29.14 -3.96 6.59
N LEU A 138 28.71 -2.79 6.07
CA LEU A 138 29.43 -2.12 4.96
C LEU A 138 30.45 -1.08 5.44
N ALA A 139 30.27 -0.51 6.61
CA ALA A 139 31.14 0.54 7.09
C ALA A 139 32.26 -0.03 7.96
N SER A 140 33.47 -0.12 7.38
CA SER A 140 34.69 -0.51 8.08
C SER A 140 35.39 0.64 8.81
N ASP A 141 35.03 1.90 8.50
CA ASP A 141 35.57 3.12 9.07
C ASP A 141 34.53 3.83 9.96
N PRO A 142 34.89 4.27 11.19
CA PRO A 142 33.99 5.01 12.08
C PRO A 142 33.42 6.30 11.48
N THR A 143 34.17 7.00 10.64
CA THR A 143 33.71 8.23 9.97
C THR A 143 32.61 7.92 8.96
N ALA A 144 32.80 6.88 8.13
CA ALA A 144 31.80 6.41 7.18
C ALA A 144 30.52 5.90 7.90
N GLN A 145 30.68 5.22 9.03
CA GLN A 145 29.55 4.79 9.85
C GLN A 145 28.71 5.97 10.33
N HIS A 146 29.35 7.04 10.80
CA HIS A 146 28.64 8.23 11.29
C HIS A 146 27.84 8.91 10.15
N GLU A 147 28.45 9.09 8.98
CA GLU A 147 27.78 9.67 7.81
C GLU A 147 26.55 8.86 7.37
N LEU A 148 26.71 7.53 7.28
CA LEU A 148 25.62 6.63 6.92
C LEU A 148 24.50 6.60 7.97
N GLN A 149 24.83 6.74 9.26
CA GLN A 149 23.81 6.87 10.31
C GLN A 149 23.00 8.16 10.18
N VAL A 150 23.63 9.29 9.85
CA VAL A 150 22.92 10.55 9.61
C VAL A 150 21.97 10.40 8.40
N GLN A 151 22.47 9.82 7.30
CA GLN A 151 21.63 9.56 6.11
C GLN A 151 20.46 8.62 6.44
N ARG A 152 20.68 7.57 7.24
CA ARG A 152 19.62 6.68 7.71
C ARG A 152 18.53 7.44 8.46
N VAL A 153 18.92 8.32 9.42
CA VAL A 153 17.95 9.11 10.19
C VAL A 153 17.10 9.99 9.27
N LEU A 154 17.73 10.69 8.30
CA LEU A 154 17.02 11.52 7.32
C LEU A 154 16.07 10.66 6.47
N PHE A 155 16.52 9.51 6.00
CA PHE A 155 15.70 8.59 5.22
C PHE A 155 14.50 8.06 6.02
N THR A 156 14.73 7.65 7.26
CA THR A 156 13.66 7.15 8.16
C THR A 156 12.64 8.24 8.48
N LEU A 157 13.09 9.49 8.76
CA LEU A 157 12.18 10.62 8.96
C LEU A 157 11.34 10.89 7.71
N THR A 158 11.93 10.80 6.52
CA THR A 158 11.20 10.95 5.25
C THR A 158 10.16 9.84 5.06
N LEU A 159 10.53 8.59 5.33
CA LEU A 159 9.60 7.45 5.25
C LEU A 159 8.45 7.57 6.25
N VAL A 160 8.73 7.92 7.48
CA VAL A 160 7.70 8.12 8.52
C VAL A 160 6.81 9.31 8.16
N GLY A 161 7.38 10.42 7.74
CA GLY A 161 6.64 11.62 7.33
C GLY A 161 5.69 11.32 6.15
N THR A 162 6.16 10.63 5.13
CA THR A 162 5.33 10.20 4.00
C THR A 162 4.26 9.20 4.43
N SER A 163 4.57 8.27 5.35
CA SER A 163 3.59 7.32 5.89
C SER A 163 2.46 8.04 6.63
N VAL A 164 2.77 9.07 7.43
CA VAL A 164 1.77 9.91 8.12
C VAL A 164 0.88 10.64 7.11
N LEU A 165 1.46 11.24 6.07
CA LEU A 165 0.70 11.93 5.02
C LEU A 165 -0.24 10.97 4.29
N PHE A 166 0.25 9.80 3.90
CA PHE A 166 -0.58 8.77 3.26
C PHE A 166 -1.67 8.25 4.18
N ALA A 167 -1.37 7.99 5.45
CA ALA A 167 -2.36 7.57 6.43
C ALA A 167 -3.45 8.63 6.63
N GLY A 168 -3.08 9.92 6.67
CA GLY A 168 -4.04 11.03 6.73
C GLY A 168 -4.95 11.08 5.51
N LEU A 169 -4.39 10.96 4.30
CA LEU A 169 -5.15 10.90 3.04
C LEU A 169 -6.09 9.70 2.99
N GLN A 170 -5.60 8.52 3.36
CA GLN A 170 -6.38 7.28 3.37
C GLN A 170 -7.49 7.33 4.42
N GLY A 171 -7.21 7.86 5.60
CA GLY A 171 -8.19 8.07 6.66
C GLY A 171 -9.29 9.07 6.24
N TRP A 172 -8.89 10.19 5.63
CA TRP A 172 -9.83 11.17 5.09
C TRP A 172 -10.72 10.57 3.99
N LEU A 173 -10.11 9.82 3.06
CA LEU A 173 -10.84 9.14 1.99
C LEU A 173 -11.83 8.11 2.54
N GLY A 174 -11.39 7.28 3.49
CA GLY A 174 -12.23 6.30 4.18
C GLY A 174 -13.40 6.95 4.91
N TRP A 175 -13.14 8.02 5.67
CA TRP A 175 -14.18 8.78 6.35
C TRP A 175 -15.20 9.38 5.36
N ARG A 176 -14.73 9.93 4.24
CA ARG A 176 -15.58 10.51 3.21
C ARG A 176 -16.45 9.46 2.51
N LEU A 177 -15.89 8.26 2.25
CA LEU A 177 -16.63 7.14 1.66
C LEU A 177 -17.72 6.58 2.60
N LEU A 178 -17.52 6.67 3.91
CA LEU A 178 -18.48 6.20 4.91
C LEU A 178 -19.62 7.19 5.22
N ARG A 179 -19.62 8.38 4.62
CA ARG A 179 -20.73 9.34 4.80
C ARG A 179 -22.08 8.75 4.36
N PRO A 180 -23.18 9.09 5.04
CA PRO A 180 -24.49 8.50 4.78
C PRO A 180 -24.98 8.72 3.34
N ASP A 181 -24.72 9.91 2.77
CA ASP A 181 -25.06 10.30 1.40
C ASP A 181 -24.37 9.42 0.35
N ILE A 182 -23.12 9.01 0.62
CA ILE A 182 -22.35 8.11 -0.26
C ILE A 182 -22.77 6.67 -0.02
N ARG A 183 -22.86 6.23 1.26
CA ARG A 183 -23.28 4.86 1.59
C ARG A 183 -24.65 4.47 1.03
N ALA A 184 -25.59 5.41 0.93
CA ALA A 184 -26.92 5.17 0.38
C ALA A 184 -26.90 4.75 -1.10
N ARG A 185 -25.83 5.00 -1.84
CA ARG A 185 -25.66 4.61 -3.25
C ARG A 185 -25.30 3.14 -3.44
N PHE A 186 -24.72 2.52 -2.40
CA PHE A 186 -24.23 1.14 -2.47
C PHE A 186 -25.32 0.15 -2.08
N ARG A 187 -25.55 -0.84 -2.96
CA ARG A 187 -26.58 -1.89 -2.82
C ARG A 187 -26.00 -3.23 -2.43
#